data_e437b85712bac4c2d5c1ff56bb29fc5a
#
_entry.id   e437b85712bac4c2d5c1ff56bb29fc5a
#
_cell.length_a   1.000
_cell.length_b   1.000
_cell.length_c   1.000
_cell.angle_alpha   90.00
_cell.angle_beta   90.00
_cell.angle_gamma   90.00
#
_symmetry.space_group_name_H-M   'P 1'
#
loop_
_entity.id
_entity.type
_entity.pdbx_description
1 polymer ?
#
loop_
_entity_poly.entity_id
_entity_poly.type
_entity_poly.pdbx_seq_one_letter_code
_entity_poly.pdbx_strand_id
1 'polypeptide(L)'
;MTRRILVLCALVATLACAPPVHAQQQSQAQKPSTAKPAAKATKPKPKSESAKPAAKSETPAAGSAPNLLAQFGEWGAYTATAGGKKVCFALAKPSKAATTPPNRPRDPPYMFISSRPAEKVKDEVSVIIGYGLKPNADASIDVGGSSYPMFTQNDGAWIKNPADEARLVDALRKGSDAVVKGTSSRGTSSTDTYPLRGLAQALDRVGQECQ
;
A
#
# COMPACT_ATOMS: atom_id res chain seq x y z
N MET A 1 -19.15 21.66 -55.10
CA MET A 1 -19.85 22.92 -54.77
C MET A 1 -19.27 23.48 -53.49
N THR A 2 -18.68 24.60 -53.67
CA THR A 2 -17.84 25.41 -52.76
C THR A 2 -18.67 26.10 -51.68
N ARG A 3 -18.24 26.15 -50.46
CA ARG A 3 -18.46 27.34 -49.59
C ARG A 3 -17.42 27.43 -48.47
N ARG A 4 -16.44 28.27 -48.72
CA ARG A 4 -15.54 28.85 -47.73
C ARG A 4 -16.30 29.94 -46.98
N ILE A 5 -16.20 29.98 -45.66
CA ILE A 5 -16.48 31.19 -44.90
C ILE A 5 -15.28 31.45 -44.00
N LEU A 6 -14.57 32.51 -44.37
CA LEU A 6 -13.57 33.26 -43.60
C LEU A 6 -14.34 34.30 -42.76
N VAL A 7 -14.05 34.43 -41.48
CA VAL A 7 -14.27 35.64 -40.67
C VAL A 7 -13.13 35.72 -39.67
N LEU A 8 -12.33 36.54 -39.90
CA LEU A 8 -11.57 37.73 -39.53
C LEU A 8 -11.81 38.25 -38.10
N CYS A 9 -10.65 38.43 -37.41
CA CYS A 9 -10.22 39.50 -36.49
C CYS A 9 -11.11 39.91 -35.29
N ALA A 10 -10.48 39.83 -34.09
CA ALA A 10 -10.27 41.05 -33.28
C ALA A 10 -9.22 40.79 -32.20
N LEU A 11 -8.08 41.47 -32.34
CA LEU A 11 -7.11 41.77 -31.32
C LEU A 11 -7.72 42.78 -30.35
N VAL A 12 -7.68 42.50 -29.04
CA VAL A 12 -7.75 43.54 -28.02
C VAL A 12 -6.61 43.29 -27.02
N ALA A 13 -5.62 44.14 -27.11
CA ALA A 13 -4.58 44.34 -26.13
C ALA A 13 -5.10 45.30 -25.05
N THR A 14 -5.04 44.95 -23.81
CA THR A 14 -5.12 45.92 -22.71
C THR A 14 -4.03 45.67 -21.66
N LEU A 15 -3.26 46.72 -21.52
CA LEU A 15 -2.16 47.11 -20.66
C LEU A 15 -2.36 46.83 -19.17
N ALA A 16 -1.28 46.42 -18.58
CA ALA A 16 -0.65 46.73 -17.29
C ALA A 16 -1.49 47.38 -16.16
N CYS A 17 -1.41 46.74 -15.00
CA CYS A 17 -1.25 47.49 -13.74
C CYS A 17 -0.64 46.55 -12.69
N ALA A 18 0.64 46.80 -12.36
CA ALA A 18 1.28 46.33 -11.16
C ALA A 18 1.18 47.43 -10.09
N PRO A 19 1.00 47.08 -8.82
CA PRO A 19 1.43 47.93 -7.72
C PRO A 19 2.46 47.26 -6.80
N PRO A 20 3.14 48.05 -5.94
CA PRO A 20 4.53 47.81 -5.57
C PRO A 20 4.74 47.08 -4.23
N VAL A 21 5.93 46.60 -4.12
CA VAL A 21 6.70 46.16 -2.95
C VAL A 21 6.48 47.03 -1.72
N HIS A 22 6.23 46.41 -0.58
CA HIS A 22 6.62 46.95 0.72
C HIS A 22 7.38 45.87 1.48
N ALA A 23 8.67 46.11 1.55
CA ALA A 23 9.61 45.54 2.50
C ALA A 23 9.37 46.18 3.88
N GLN A 24 9.25 45.40 4.92
CA GLN A 24 9.65 45.83 6.26
C GLN A 24 10.34 44.69 7.00
N GLN A 25 11.62 44.94 7.12
CA GLN A 25 12.57 44.37 8.06
C GLN A 25 12.19 44.81 9.49
N GLN A 26 12.21 43.86 10.43
CA GLN A 26 12.71 44.18 11.77
C GLN A 26 13.34 42.96 12.43
N SER A 27 14.64 43.07 12.55
CA SER A 27 15.52 42.32 13.43
C SER A 27 15.16 42.59 14.90
N GLN A 28 15.22 41.55 15.73
CA GLN A 28 15.77 41.72 17.08
C GLN A 28 16.41 40.39 17.53
N ALA A 29 17.72 40.49 17.68
CA ALA A 29 18.56 39.53 18.35
C ALA A 29 18.50 39.77 19.87
N GLN A 30 18.46 38.71 20.63
CA GLN A 30 18.95 38.67 22.00
C GLN A 30 19.45 37.27 22.39
N LYS A 31 20.75 37.24 22.66
CA LYS A 31 21.55 36.22 23.36
C LYS A 31 22.23 37.00 24.55
N PRO A 32 22.84 36.35 25.53
CA PRO A 32 22.67 35.08 26.23
C PRO A 32 22.61 35.27 27.77
N SER A 33 22.30 34.20 28.54
CA SER A 33 22.73 34.17 29.95
C SER A 33 23.17 32.77 30.34
N THR A 34 24.40 32.72 30.74
CA THR A 34 25.16 31.65 31.36
C THR A 34 24.76 31.43 32.82
N ALA A 35 24.63 30.18 33.24
CA ALA A 35 25.18 29.72 34.54
C ALA A 35 25.01 28.19 34.73
N LYS A 36 26.13 27.52 34.87
CA LYS A 36 26.30 26.21 35.52
C LYS A 36 26.82 26.53 36.96
N PRO A 37 26.56 25.74 37.98
CA PRO A 37 27.43 24.61 38.22
C PRO A 37 26.79 23.32 38.82
N ALA A 38 27.61 22.30 38.84
CA ALA A 38 27.44 20.91 39.16
C ALA A 38 27.19 20.57 40.64
N ALA A 39 26.59 19.43 40.92
CA ALA A 39 26.88 18.48 42.01
C ALA A 39 26.25 17.13 41.69
N LYS A 40 26.99 16.16 41.37
CA LYS A 40 27.55 14.98 42.08
C LYS A 40 26.52 13.98 42.65
N ALA A 41 26.47 12.85 41.98
CA ALA A 41 26.39 11.42 42.45
C ALA A 41 25.40 11.00 43.54
N THR A 42 24.60 9.99 43.15
CA THR A 42 24.72 8.66 43.75
C THR A 42 23.78 7.66 43.06
N LYS A 43 24.32 6.49 42.71
CA LYS A 43 23.63 5.31 42.22
C LYS A 43 23.18 4.48 43.42
N PRO A 44 21.98 3.93 43.41
CA PRO A 44 21.83 2.54 43.80
C PRO A 44 21.09 1.70 42.74
N LYS A 45 21.54 0.48 42.62
CA LYS A 45 21.07 -0.58 41.74
C LYS A 45 19.80 -1.22 42.30
N PRO A 46 18.87 -1.59 41.47
CA PRO A 46 17.55 -2.04 41.88
C PRO A 46 17.44 -3.53 42.09
N LYS A 47 16.55 -3.80 42.97
CA LYS A 47 16.02 -5.11 43.32
C LYS A 47 14.97 -5.51 42.31
N SER A 48 15.10 -6.72 41.77
CA SER A 48 14.11 -7.41 40.96
C SER A 48 12.83 -7.62 41.76
N GLU A 49 11.72 -7.17 41.25
CA GLU A 49 10.39 -7.50 41.75
C GLU A 49 9.48 -7.95 40.63
N SER A 50 9.07 -9.16 40.86
CA SER A 50 8.06 -10.00 40.23
C SER A 50 7.06 -9.34 39.27
N ALA A 51 7.02 -9.85 38.06
CA ALA A 51 6.03 -9.54 37.05
C ALA A 51 4.66 -10.09 37.44
N LYS A 52 3.69 -9.19 37.53
CA LYS A 52 2.26 -9.49 37.57
C LYS A 52 1.81 -9.98 36.20
N PRO A 53 0.98 -11.02 36.07
CA PRO A 53 0.53 -11.51 34.78
C PRO A 53 -0.29 -10.43 34.04
N ALA A 54 0.18 -10.06 32.86
CA ALA A 54 -0.58 -9.22 31.95
C ALA A 54 -1.86 -9.94 31.50
N ALA A 55 -2.95 -9.24 31.56
CA ALA A 55 -4.25 -9.67 31.07
C ALA A 55 -4.12 -10.20 29.65
N LYS A 56 -4.60 -11.41 29.43
CA LYS A 56 -4.77 -12.02 28.11
C LYS A 56 -5.67 -11.11 27.30
N SER A 57 -5.10 -10.39 26.34
CA SER A 57 -5.87 -9.86 25.22
C SER A 57 -6.38 -11.07 24.46
N GLU A 58 -7.67 -11.28 24.45
CA GLU A 58 -8.31 -12.26 23.60
C GLU A 58 -8.13 -11.82 22.15
N THR A 59 -7.11 -12.39 21.51
CA THR A 59 -6.92 -12.32 20.07
C THR A 59 -8.14 -13.00 19.41
N PRO A 60 -8.80 -12.37 18.42
CA PRO A 60 -9.88 -13.03 17.66
C PRO A 60 -9.34 -14.35 17.10
N ALA A 61 -10.14 -15.41 17.15
CA ALA A 61 -9.84 -16.79 16.83
C ALA A 61 -8.69 -16.99 15.84
N ALA A 62 -7.54 -17.38 16.37
CA ALA A 62 -6.33 -17.60 15.60
C ALA A 62 -6.56 -18.70 14.57
N GLY A 63 -6.56 -18.32 13.30
CA GLY A 63 -6.31 -19.27 12.23
C GLY A 63 -4.95 -19.92 12.44
N SER A 64 -4.75 -21.15 12.00
CA SER A 64 -3.44 -21.78 12.03
C SER A 64 -2.44 -20.93 11.26
N ALA A 65 -1.18 -20.88 11.72
CA ALA A 65 -0.12 -20.22 10.98
C ALA A 65 -0.09 -20.76 9.52
N PRO A 66 0.12 -19.88 8.52
CA PRO A 66 0.20 -20.31 7.13
C PRO A 66 1.29 -21.37 6.94
N ASN A 67 0.95 -22.46 6.25
CA ASN A 67 1.89 -23.50 5.86
C ASN A 67 2.33 -23.28 4.42
N LEU A 68 3.64 -23.14 4.19
CA LEU A 68 4.22 -23.01 2.85
C LEU A 68 4.15 -24.36 2.14
N LEU A 69 3.48 -24.39 0.99
CA LEU A 69 3.38 -25.56 0.11
C LEU A 69 4.51 -25.67 -0.89
N ALA A 70 4.89 -24.53 -1.47
CA ALA A 70 5.99 -24.42 -2.43
C ALA A 70 6.38 -22.95 -2.64
N GLN A 71 7.63 -22.73 -3.12
CA GLN A 71 8.15 -21.41 -3.47
C GLN A 71 8.51 -21.37 -4.95
N PHE A 72 8.13 -20.29 -5.65
CA PHE A 72 8.37 -20.06 -7.08
C PHE A 72 8.89 -18.63 -7.28
N GLY A 73 10.19 -18.44 -7.22
CA GLY A 73 10.78 -17.10 -7.21
C GLY A 73 10.31 -16.31 -5.99
N GLU A 74 9.76 -15.12 -6.22
CA GLU A 74 9.22 -14.25 -5.14
C GLU A 74 7.82 -14.70 -4.63
N TRP A 75 7.16 -15.66 -5.33
CA TRP A 75 5.83 -16.12 -4.99
C TRP A 75 5.86 -17.44 -4.20
N GLY A 76 5.31 -17.39 -2.98
CA GLY A 76 5.04 -18.59 -2.21
C GLY A 76 3.59 -19.05 -2.37
N ALA A 77 3.35 -20.33 -2.50
CA ALA A 77 2.02 -20.94 -2.39
C ALA A 77 1.82 -21.44 -0.97
N TYR A 78 0.69 -21.09 -0.35
CA TYR A 78 0.39 -21.37 1.06
C TYR A 78 -0.98 -21.97 1.24
N THR A 79 -1.15 -22.68 2.35
CA THR A 79 -2.46 -23.03 2.90
C THR A 79 -2.56 -22.61 4.35
N ALA A 80 -3.76 -22.27 4.79
CA ALA A 80 -4.07 -21.92 6.17
C ALA A 80 -5.50 -22.32 6.51
N THR A 81 -5.86 -22.25 7.78
CA THR A 81 -7.23 -22.39 8.25
C THR A 81 -7.67 -21.07 8.89
N ALA A 82 -8.73 -20.48 8.35
CA ALA A 82 -9.33 -19.27 8.87
C ALA A 82 -10.78 -19.56 9.28
N GLY A 83 -11.12 -19.36 10.56
CA GLY A 83 -12.47 -19.68 11.07
C GLY A 83 -12.89 -21.14 10.83
N GLY A 84 -11.97 -22.10 10.92
CA GLY A 84 -12.22 -23.51 10.66
C GLY A 84 -12.33 -23.90 9.18
N LYS A 85 -12.19 -22.94 8.25
CA LYS A 85 -12.27 -23.13 6.80
C LYS A 85 -10.88 -23.09 6.17
N LYS A 86 -10.65 -23.97 5.19
CA LYS A 86 -9.41 -23.98 4.40
C LYS A 86 -9.33 -22.76 3.49
N VAL A 87 -8.16 -22.13 3.47
CA VAL A 87 -7.78 -21.02 2.59
C VAL A 87 -6.45 -21.37 1.94
N CYS A 88 -6.35 -21.23 0.64
CA CYS A 88 -5.08 -21.35 -0.10
C CYS A 88 -4.80 -20.02 -0.80
N PHE A 89 -3.54 -19.62 -0.85
CA PHE A 89 -3.19 -18.36 -1.47
C PHE A 89 -1.75 -18.35 -1.99
N ALA A 90 -1.55 -17.60 -3.06
CA ALA A 90 -0.23 -17.16 -3.47
C ALA A 90 0.07 -15.82 -2.81
N LEU A 91 1.31 -15.63 -2.36
CA LEU A 91 1.78 -14.44 -1.65
C LEU A 91 3.13 -13.99 -2.17
N ALA A 92 3.29 -12.69 -2.39
CA ALA A 92 4.59 -12.06 -2.64
C ALA A 92 4.73 -10.71 -1.95
N LYS A 93 5.99 -10.30 -1.73
CA LYS A 93 6.38 -8.92 -1.42
C LYS A 93 6.77 -8.19 -2.69
N PRO A 94 6.64 -6.86 -2.73
CA PRO A 94 7.14 -6.10 -3.87
C PRO A 94 8.68 -6.10 -3.89
N SER A 95 9.25 -6.13 -5.09
CA SER A 95 10.69 -5.94 -5.31
C SER A 95 11.11 -4.47 -5.16
N LYS A 96 10.16 -3.55 -5.38
CA LYS A 96 10.32 -2.11 -5.17
C LYS A 96 9.11 -1.58 -4.43
N ALA A 97 9.34 -0.84 -3.36
CA ALA A 97 8.31 -0.24 -2.52
C ALA A 97 8.67 1.23 -2.28
N ALA A 98 7.97 2.14 -2.97
CA ALA A 98 8.24 3.57 -2.92
C ALA A 98 7.07 4.36 -2.33
N THR A 99 7.39 5.50 -1.69
CA THR A 99 6.38 6.45 -1.19
C THR A 99 6.67 7.86 -1.69
N THR A 100 5.61 8.67 -1.82
CA THR A 100 5.69 10.11 -2.09
C THR A 100 4.87 10.85 -1.02
N PRO A 101 5.50 11.68 -0.18
CA PRO A 101 6.94 11.95 -0.06
C PRO A 101 7.77 10.69 0.23
N PRO A 102 9.08 10.67 -0.13
CA PRO A 102 9.91 9.49 0.03
C PRO A 102 10.12 9.11 1.50
N ASN A 103 10.46 7.83 1.73
CA ASN A 103 10.83 7.28 3.03
C ASN A 103 9.75 7.43 4.12
N ARG A 104 8.46 7.42 3.74
CA ARG A 104 7.38 7.36 4.73
C ARG A 104 7.33 5.96 5.34
N PRO A 105 7.35 5.85 6.68
CA PRO A 105 7.29 4.55 7.35
C PRO A 105 5.94 3.89 7.10
N ARG A 106 5.97 2.59 6.82
CA ARG A 106 4.81 1.70 6.72
C ARG A 106 5.22 0.27 7.01
N ASP A 107 4.26 -0.56 7.35
CA ASP A 107 4.47 -1.99 7.46
C ASP A 107 4.77 -2.60 6.07
N PRO A 108 5.42 -3.77 6.00
CA PRO A 108 5.71 -4.42 4.73
C PRO A 108 4.45 -4.65 3.90
N PRO A 109 4.40 -4.21 2.63
CA PRO A 109 3.27 -4.50 1.76
C PRO A 109 3.33 -5.92 1.20
N TYR A 110 2.14 -6.47 0.90
CA TYR A 110 1.97 -7.82 0.35
C TYR A 110 0.88 -7.85 -0.71
N MET A 111 1.06 -8.69 -1.72
CA MET A 111 -0.02 -9.07 -2.65
C MET A 111 -0.41 -10.52 -2.39
N PHE A 112 -1.71 -10.76 -2.32
CA PHE A 112 -2.33 -12.08 -2.15
C PHE A 112 -3.22 -12.38 -3.34
N ILE A 113 -3.23 -13.63 -3.77
CA ILE A 113 -4.24 -14.18 -4.66
C ILE A 113 -4.78 -15.42 -3.98
N SER A 114 -6.04 -15.35 -3.50
CA SER A 114 -6.61 -16.27 -2.53
C SER A 114 -7.77 -17.08 -3.11
N SER A 115 -7.85 -18.34 -2.72
CA SER A 115 -9.00 -19.20 -2.98
C SER A 115 -9.56 -19.75 -1.67
N ARG A 116 -10.88 -19.64 -1.50
CA ARG A 116 -11.64 -20.06 -0.33
C ARG A 116 -12.81 -20.96 -0.78
N PRO A 117 -12.60 -22.29 -0.93
CA PRO A 117 -13.61 -23.19 -1.48
C PRO A 117 -14.94 -23.17 -0.71
N ALA A 118 -14.89 -23.11 0.62
CA ALA A 118 -16.08 -23.04 1.47
C ALA A 118 -16.95 -21.79 1.23
N GLU A 119 -16.37 -20.74 0.63
CA GLU A 119 -17.03 -19.46 0.31
C GLU A 119 -17.27 -19.31 -1.19
N LYS A 120 -16.87 -20.31 -1.99
CA LYS A 120 -16.91 -20.29 -3.47
C LYS A 120 -16.13 -19.11 -4.07
N VAL A 121 -15.10 -18.65 -3.36
CA VAL A 121 -14.16 -17.62 -3.83
C VAL A 121 -12.97 -18.30 -4.48
N LYS A 122 -12.63 -17.86 -5.69
CA LYS A 122 -11.49 -18.36 -6.45
C LYS A 122 -10.67 -17.19 -6.97
N ASP A 123 -9.36 -17.26 -6.72
CA ASP A 123 -8.34 -16.34 -7.26
C ASP A 123 -8.62 -14.85 -6.96
N GLU A 124 -9.18 -14.53 -5.78
CA GLU A 124 -9.40 -13.14 -5.34
C GLU A 124 -8.08 -12.42 -5.14
N VAL A 125 -7.89 -11.31 -5.83
CA VAL A 125 -6.71 -10.46 -5.74
C VAL A 125 -6.90 -9.41 -4.65
N SER A 126 -5.98 -9.37 -3.67
CA SER A 126 -5.94 -8.38 -2.62
C SER A 126 -4.52 -7.90 -2.35
N VAL A 127 -4.40 -6.67 -1.89
CA VAL A 127 -3.11 -6.07 -1.55
C VAL A 127 -3.19 -5.41 -0.19
N ILE A 128 -2.24 -5.71 0.67
CA ILE A 128 -2.00 -4.96 1.91
C ILE A 128 -0.92 -3.93 1.62
N ILE A 129 -1.25 -2.65 1.82
CA ILE A 129 -0.34 -1.54 1.49
C ILE A 129 0.62 -1.21 2.65
N GLY A 130 0.29 -1.63 3.87
CA GLY A 130 1.11 -1.41 5.07
C GLY A 130 0.86 -0.08 5.80
N TYR A 131 -0.20 0.64 5.47
CA TYR A 131 -0.73 1.77 6.23
C TYR A 131 -2.24 1.96 5.97
N GLY A 132 -2.93 2.66 6.85
CA GLY A 132 -4.35 2.96 6.67
C GLY A 132 -4.58 3.79 5.40
N LEU A 133 -5.33 3.24 4.46
CA LEU A 133 -5.71 3.87 3.21
C LEU A 133 -6.83 4.92 3.45
N LYS A 134 -6.85 5.93 2.60
CA LYS A 134 -7.96 6.89 2.60
C LYS A 134 -9.22 6.16 2.08
N PRO A 135 -10.34 6.20 2.81
CA PRO A 135 -11.60 5.60 2.35
C PRO A 135 -12.01 6.17 1.00
N ASN A 136 -12.42 5.31 0.09
CA ASN A 136 -12.84 5.67 -1.28
C ASN A 136 -11.76 6.43 -2.09
N ALA A 137 -10.48 6.33 -1.69
CA ALA A 137 -9.39 6.84 -2.52
C ALA A 137 -9.16 5.94 -3.71
N ASP A 138 -8.63 6.52 -4.77
CA ASP A 138 -8.20 5.77 -5.93
C ASP A 138 -7.01 4.89 -5.55
N ALA A 139 -7.19 3.60 -5.72
CA ALA A 139 -6.13 2.61 -5.72
C ALA A 139 -6.23 1.83 -7.02
N SER A 140 -5.12 1.37 -7.55
CA SER A 140 -5.07 0.60 -8.79
C SER A 140 -3.98 -0.45 -8.76
N ILE A 141 -4.18 -1.47 -9.58
CA ILE A 141 -3.14 -2.41 -9.99
C ILE A 141 -3.00 -2.31 -11.51
N ASP A 142 -1.80 -2.02 -11.98
CA ASP A 142 -1.47 -1.85 -13.38
C ASP A 142 -0.63 -3.04 -13.85
N VAL A 143 -1.05 -3.72 -14.93
CA VAL A 143 -0.36 -4.89 -15.51
C VAL A 143 -0.39 -4.80 -17.03
N GLY A 144 0.78 -4.87 -17.67
CA GLY A 144 0.87 -4.90 -19.14
C GLY A 144 0.21 -3.71 -19.84
N GLY A 145 0.18 -2.52 -19.21
CA GLY A 145 -0.46 -1.32 -19.73
C GLY A 145 -1.97 -1.22 -19.46
N SER A 146 -2.58 -2.23 -18.85
CA SER A 146 -3.97 -2.18 -18.38
C SER A 146 -4.03 -1.81 -16.93
N SER A 147 -4.97 -0.93 -16.54
CA SER A 147 -5.20 -0.49 -15.17
C SER A 147 -6.53 -1.04 -14.65
N TYR A 148 -6.48 -1.63 -13.45
CA TYR A 148 -7.65 -2.20 -12.77
C TYR A 148 -7.90 -1.42 -11.49
N PRO A 149 -9.03 -0.69 -11.39
CA PRO A 149 -9.38 0.07 -10.19
C PRO A 149 -9.63 -0.85 -8.99
N MET A 150 -9.17 -0.42 -7.82
CA MET A 150 -9.37 -1.11 -6.55
C MET A 150 -10.20 -0.25 -5.60
N PHE A 151 -11.02 -0.87 -4.77
CA PHE A 151 -11.61 -0.23 -3.59
C PHE A 151 -10.72 -0.47 -2.37
N THR A 152 -10.74 0.46 -1.42
CA THR A 152 -9.88 0.44 -0.25
C THR A 152 -10.69 0.30 1.04
N GLN A 153 -10.20 -0.55 1.95
CA GLN A 153 -10.75 -0.71 3.30
C GLN A 153 -9.60 -0.96 4.29
N ASN A 154 -9.49 -0.14 5.31
CA ASN A 154 -8.38 -0.16 6.27
C ASN A 154 -7.02 -0.01 5.56
N ASP A 155 -6.16 -1.02 5.61
CA ASP A 155 -4.85 -1.10 4.94
C ASP A 155 -4.86 -1.96 3.68
N GLY A 156 -6.02 -2.52 3.34
CA GLY A 156 -6.23 -3.43 2.21
C GLY A 156 -6.89 -2.77 1.01
N ALA A 157 -6.62 -3.32 -0.18
CA ALA A 157 -7.26 -2.96 -1.44
C ALA A 157 -7.66 -4.22 -2.21
N TRP A 158 -8.85 -4.20 -2.84
CA TRP A 158 -9.44 -5.28 -3.63
C TRP A 158 -9.97 -4.75 -4.95
N ILE A 159 -10.17 -5.62 -5.94
CA ILE A 159 -10.71 -5.22 -7.24
C ILE A 159 -12.10 -4.63 -7.06
N LYS A 160 -12.31 -3.44 -7.63
CA LYS A 160 -13.57 -2.68 -7.49
C LYS A 160 -14.74 -3.34 -8.23
N ASN A 161 -14.47 -3.92 -9.39
CA ASN A 161 -15.47 -4.62 -10.22
C ASN A 161 -15.13 -6.11 -10.28
N PRO A 162 -15.91 -7.00 -9.64
CA PRO A 162 -15.64 -8.45 -9.65
C PRO A 162 -15.54 -9.07 -11.04
N ALA A 163 -16.21 -8.48 -12.04
CA ALA A 163 -16.11 -8.95 -13.43
C ALA A 163 -14.72 -8.76 -14.05
N ASP A 164 -13.89 -7.89 -13.46
CA ASP A 164 -12.52 -7.64 -13.92
C ASP A 164 -11.50 -8.60 -13.30
N GLU A 165 -11.87 -9.35 -12.25
CA GLU A 165 -10.94 -10.17 -11.49
C GLU A 165 -10.31 -11.27 -12.34
N ALA A 166 -11.11 -12.01 -13.09
CA ALA A 166 -10.61 -13.06 -13.97
C ALA A 166 -9.66 -12.51 -15.05
N ARG A 167 -9.98 -11.33 -15.61
CA ARG A 167 -9.11 -10.66 -16.59
C ARG A 167 -7.79 -10.20 -15.97
N LEU A 168 -7.85 -9.68 -14.74
CA LEU A 168 -6.65 -9.30 -14.00
C LEU A 168 -5.78 -10.53 -13.71
N VAL A 169 -6.35 -11.62 -13.20
CA VAL A 169 -5.61 -12.85 -12.92
C VAL A 169 -4.92 -13.39 -14.18
N ASP A 170 -5.63 -13.37 -15.32
CA ASP A 170 -5.06 -13.74 -16.61
C ASP A 170 -3.90 -12.82 -17.04
N ALA A 171 -4.03 -11.51 -16.82
CA ALA A 171 -2.97 -10.54 -17.09
C ALA A 171 -1.76 -10.75 -16.15
N LEU A 172 -2.01 -11.00 -14.87
CA LEU A 172 -0.97 -11.30 -13.88
C LEU A 172 -0.19 -12.57 -14.21
N ARG A 173 -0.87 -13.63 -14.69
CA ARG A 173 -0.21 -14.88 -15.11
C ARG A 173 0.72 -14.71 -16.30
N LYS A 174 0.46 -13.74 -17.17
CA LYS A 174 1.16 -13.52 -18.45
C LYS A 174 2.14 -12.34 -18.40
N GLY A 175 1.97 -11.45 -17.43
CA GLY A 175 2.77 -10.24 -17.29
C GLY A 175 4.16 -10.48 -16.71
N SER A 176 5.01 -9.47 -16.82
CA SER A 176 6.33 -9.44 -16.18
C SER A 176 6.29 -8.82 -14.79
N ASP A 177 5.54 -7.74 -14.66
CA ASP A 177 5.42 -6.96 -13.43
C ASP A 177 4.00 -6.44 -13.24
N ALA A 178 3.57 -6.31 -11.99
CA ALA A 178 2.40 -5.57 -11.57
C ALA A 178 2.81 -4.36 -10.74
N VAL A 179 2.18 -3.21 -10.97
CA VAL A 179 2.42 -1.97 -10.23
C VAL A 179 1.16 -1.60 -9.46
N VAL A 180 1.24 -1.63 -8.13
CA VAL A 180 0.14 -1.23 -7.24
C VAL A 180 0.37 0.20 -6.78
N LYS A 181 -0.70 1.00 -6.86
CA LYS A 181 -0.73 2.38 -6.37
C LYS A 181 -1.83 2.56 -5.34
N GLY A 182 -1.56 3.36 -4.32
CA GLY A 182 -2.54 3.68 -3.29
C GLY A 182 -2.18 4.96 -2.55
N THR A 183 -3.18 5.55 -1.88
CA THR A 183 -2.98 6.79 -1.10
C THR A 183 -3.46 6.58 0.33
N SER A 184 -2.59 6.91 1.28
CA SER A 184 -2.91 6.82 2.72
C SER A 184 -3.93 7.88 3.13
N SER A 185 -4.56 7.67 4.28
CA SER A 185 -5.43 8.67 4.93
C SER A 185 -4.71 10.00 5.22
N ARG A 186 -3.38 10.00 5.25
CA ARG A 186 -2.53 11.18 5.49
C ARG A 186 -1.99 11.81 4.20
N GLY A 187 -2.41 11.35 3.02
CA GLY A 187 -1.99 11.88 1.73
C GLY A 187 -0.64 11.37 1.22
N THR A 188 -0.04 10.35 1.86
CA THR A 188 1.14 9.68 1.30
C THR A 188 0.71 8.74 0.18
N SER A 189 1.27 8.89 -1.00
CA SER A 189 1.08 7.93 -2.10
C SER A 189 2.15 6.84 -2.06
N SER A 190 1.77 5.60 -2.37
CA SER A 190 2.70 4.49 -2.57
C SER A 190 2.65 3.97 -4.00
N THR A 191 3.79 3.43 -4.45
CA THR A 191 3.94 2.71 -5.71
C THR A 191 4.81 1.50 -5.45
N ASP A 192 4.21 0.32 -5.59
CA ASP A 192 4.82 -0.97 -5.27
C ASP A 192 4.86 -1.85 -6.51
N THR A 193 6.05 -2.35 -6.87
CA THR A 193 6.26 -3.21 -8.04
C THR A 193 6.45 -4.65 -7.61
N TYR A 194 5.61 -5.53 -8.11
CA TYR A 194 5.65 -6.97 -7.86
C TYR A 194 6.11 -7.69 -9.12
N PRO A 195 7.24 -8.42 -9.11
CA PRO A 195 7.62 -9.26 -10.23
C PRO A 195 6.66 -10.45 -10.33
N LEU A 196 6.19 -10.76 -11.53
CA LEU A 196 5.18 -11.81 -11.75
C LEU A 196 5.79 -13.17 -12.12
N ARG A 197 7.11 -13.22 -12.26
CA ARG A 197 7.82 -14.49 -12.51
C ARG A 197 7.59 -15.46 -11.35
N GLY A 198 7.04 -16.63 -11.65
CA GLY A 198 6.71 -17.65 -10.66
C GLY A 198 5.26 -17.63 -10.18
N LEU A 199 4.51 -16.55 -10.44
CA LEU A 199 3.12 -16.46 -10.02
C LEU A 199 2.23 -17.55 -10.64
N ALA A 200 2.37 -17.82 -11.94
CA ALA A 200 1.55 -18.84 -12.61
C ALA A 200 1.70 -20.21 -11.92
N GLN A 201 2.95 -20.61 -11.62
CA GLN A 201 3.23 -21.87 -10.92
C GLN A 201 2.69 -21.87 -9.49
N ALA A 202 2.79 -20.73 -8.78
CA ALA A 202 2.23 -20.59 -7.44
C ALA A 202 0.69 -20.75 -7.45
N LEU A 203 0.00 -20.13 -8.42
CA LEU A 203 -1.45 -20.25 -8.57
C LEU A 203 -1.88 -21.67 -8.99
N ASP A 204 -1.11 -22.37 -9.82
CA ASP A 204 -1.36 -23.77 -10.17
C ASP A 204 -1.25 -24.65 -8.93
N ARG A 205 -0.25 -24.40 -8.07
CA ARG A 205 -0.10 -25.14 -6.79
C ARG A 205 -1.24 -24.83 -5.81
N VAL A 206 -1.66 -23.55 -5.72
CA VAL A 206 -2.84 -23.12 -4.93
C VAL A 206 -4.09 -23.84 -5.44
N GLY A 207 -4.32 -23.87 -6.76
CA GLY A 207 -5.47 -24.54 -7.37
C GLY A 207 -5.51 -26.05 -7.12
N GLN A 208 -4.36 -26.73 -7.09
CA GLN A 208 -4.26 -28.15 -6.74
C GLN A 208 -4.64 -28.41 -5.28
N GLU A 209 -4.29 -27.49 -4.38
CA GLU A 209 -4.51 -27.63 -2.94
C GLU A 209 -5.95 -27.29 -2.53
N CYS A 210 -6.56 -26.31 -3.19
CA CYS A 210 -7.90 -25.78 -2.90
C CYS A 210 -8.90 -26.03 -4.04
N GLN A 211 -9.02 -27.32 -4.43
CA GLN A 211 -10.08 -27.77 -5.34
C GLN A 211 -11.41 -27.85 -4.64
#